data_eef6e3149885d5901e45bca114bb500c
#
_entry.id   eef6e3149885d5901e45bca114bb500c
#
_cell.length_a   1.000
_cell.length_b   1.000
_cell.length_c   1.000
_cell.angle_alpha   90.00
_cell.angle_beta   90.00
_cell.angle_gamma   90.00
#
_symmetry.space_group_name_H-M   'P 1'
#
loop_
_entity.id
_entity.type
_entity.pdbx_description
1 polymer ?
#
loop_
_entity_poly.entity_id
_entity_poly.type
_entity_poly.pdbx_seq_one_letter_code
_entity_poly.pdbx_strand_id
1 'polypeptide(L)'
;MLSSARGRIVFWEGASMWVLSAAPNVGKEGIKGTPHSHHAVQVTFALDGWYRLESGDQSVGTAIAAVAPDARHAITANGTVAFVYIEPESVAGRAVLRRLFAKRRLVSVDTALFGSLPADLLAAYRDPAVTEGRLVEIGRALASRLSGEVEIPTEDERVAKVIAWAGAHLATSIRLADAAAVAGLSPDRLRHVFVRHTGLPFRTYVLWLRLLKAVEAFSRGESLTTAAHQAGFADSAHLSRTFRRTFGVAAAELRIS
;
A
#
# COMPACT_ATOMS: atom_id res chain seq x y z
N MET A 1 -6.88 16.65 18.57
CA MET A 1 -6.37 17.07 17.24
C MET A 1 -7.48 16.86 16.22
N LEU A 2 -7.76 17.86 15.37
CA LEU A 2 -8.69 17.66 14.25
C LEU A 2 -8.01 16.76 13.22
N SER A 3 -8.70 15.73 12.72
CA SER A 3 -8.17 14.86 11.66
C SER A 3 -7.97 15.66 10.38
N SER A 4 -6.84 15.41 9.69
CA SER A 4 -6.51 16.10 8.43
C SER A 4 -7.21 15.48 7.22
N ALA A 5 -7.57 14.18 7.30
CA ALA A 5 -8.29 13.46 6.26
C ALA A 5 -9.30 12.48 6.84
N ARG A 6 -10.35 12.21 6.05
CA ARG A 6 -11.31 11.13 6.30
C ARG A 6 -11.39 10.23 5.08
N GLY A 7 -11.72 8.97 5.27
CA GLY A 7 -11.84 8.07 4.12
C GLY A 7 -12.18 6.64 4.45
N ARG A 8 -12.04 5.81 3.45
CA ARG A 8 -12.23 4.36 3.50
C ARG A 8 -10.99 3.64 3.03
N ILE A 9 -10.70 2.53 3.67
CA ILE A 9 -9.61 1.62 3.28
C ILE A 9 -10.22 0.25 3.10
N VAL A 10 -9.99 -0.33 1.93
CA VAL A 10 -10.44 -1.69 1.60
C VAL A 10 -9.26 -2.55 1.19
N PHE A 11 -9.34 -3.85 1.51
CA PHE A 11 -8.29 -4.82 1.23
C PHE A 11 -8.82 -5.94 0.34
N TRP A 12 -7.95 -6.48 -0.49
CA TRP A 12 -8.12 -7.76 -1.19
C TRP A 12 -6.77 -8.43 -1.34
N GLU A 13 -6.76 -9.65 -1.81
CA GLU A 13 -5.52 -10.42 -1.95
C GLU A 13 -4.47 -9.67 -2.77
N GLY A 14 -3.32 -9.41 -2.17
CA GLY A 14 -2.17 -8.75 -2.78
C GLY A 14 -2.30 -7.25 -3.01
N ALA A 15 -3.38 -6.59 -2.48
CA ALA A 15 -3.52 -5.14 -2.62
C ALA A 15 -4.49 -4.50 -1.62
N SER A 16 -4.44 -3.16 -1.56
CA SER A 16 -5.42 -2.34 -0.85
C SER A 16 -5.73 -1.05 -1.61
N MET A 17 -6.88 -0.47 -1.34
CA MET A 17 -7.24 0.84 -1.85
C MET A 17 -7.68 1.76 -0.71
N TRP A 18 -7.11 2.95 -0.68
CA TRP A 18 -7.39 3.99 0.30
C TRP A 18 -7.99 5.17 -0.45
N VAL A 19 -9.24 5.49 -0.19
CA VAL A 19 -9.89 6.71 -0.73
C VAL A 19 -9.97 7.71 0.40
N LEU A 20 -9.24 8.81 0.28
CA LEU A 20 -9.10 9.82 1.31
C LEU A 20 -9.55 11.19 0.79
N SER A 21 -10.37 11.88 1.59
CA SER A 21 -10.74 13.27 1.34
C SER A 21 -10.12 14.18 2.40
N ALA A 22 -9.52 15.28 1.96
CA ALA A 22 -9.06 16.32 2.87
C ALA A 22 -10.22 16.85 3.72
N ALA A 23 -9.95 17.08 5.00
CA ALA A 23 -10.95 17.65 5.90
C ALA A 23 -11.29 19.10 5.49
N PRO A 24 -12.52 19.61 5.75
CA PRO A 24 -12.93 20.96 5.33
C PRO A 24 -12.06 22.10 5.85
N ASN A 25 -11.32 21.87 6.93
CA ASN A 25 -10.40 22.83 7.53
C ASN A 25 -9.01 22.84 6.91
N VAL A 26 -8.74 21.96 5.93
CA VAL A 26 -7.49 21.97 5.18
C VAL A 26 -7.52 23.09 4.17
N GLY A 27 -6.52 23.98 4.23
CA GLY A 27 -6.37 25.10 3.32
C GLY A 27 -6.05 24.67 1.88
N LYS A 28 -6.00 25.62 0.95
CA LYS A 28 -5.69 25.35 -0.48
C LYS A 28 -4.35 24.67 -0.70
N GLU A 29 -3.41 24.79 0.24
CA GLU A 29 -2.09 24.15 0.16
C GLU A 29 -2.15 22.62 0.31
N GLY A 30 -3.26 22.07 0.80
CA GLY A 30 -3.47 20.65 0.98
C GLY A 30 -2.73 20.04 2.17
N ILE A 31 -2.80 18.73 2.27
CA ILE A 31 -2.11 17.91 3.30
C ILE A 31 -0.75 17.52 2.76
N LYS A 32 0.31 17.94 3.44
CA LYS A 32 1.69 17.61 3.07
C LYS A 32 2.18 16.44 3.89
N GLY A 33 2.40 15.29 3.23
CA GLY A 33 3.07 14.14 3.81
C GLY A 33 4.58 14.35 3.92
N THR A 34 5.20 13.74 4.94
CA THR A 34 6.66 13.72 5.06
C THR A 34 7.27 12.74 4.06
N PRO A 35 8.54 12.94 3.61
CA PRO A 35 9.21 11.99 2.74
C PRO A 35 9.30 10.60 3.36
N HIS A 36 8.79 9.60 2.65
CA HIS A 36 8.66 8.21 3.12
C HIS A 36 8.94 7.21 1.99
N SER A 37 8.93 5.93 2.31
CA SER A 37 8.94 4.83 1.36
C SER A 37 8.19 3.64 1.94
N HIS A 38 7.57 2.85 1.09
CA HIS A 38 6.85 1.61 1.43
C HIS A 38 7.08 0.54 0.37
N HIS A 39 6.85 -0.69 0.75
CA HIS A 39 7.14 -1.85 -0.09
C HIS A 39 6.07 -2.14 -1.14
N ALA A 40 5.01 -1.39 -1.25
CA ALA A 40 4.01 -1.55 -2.30
C ALA A 40 4.29 -0.66 -3.52
N VAL A 41 3.85 -1.10 -4.69
CA VAL A 41 3.58 -0.16 -5.79
C VAL A 41 2.43 0.74 -5.33
N GLN A 42 2.62 2.05 -5.36
CA GLN A 42 1.54 3.01 -5.12
C GLN A 42 1.06 3.58 -6.44
N VAL A 43 -0.23 3.54 -6.69
CA VAL A 43 -0.85 4.30 -7.78
C VAL A 43 -1.83 5.29 -7.20
N THR A 44 -1.65 6.56 -7.53
CA THR A 44 -2.42 7.68 -7.00
C THR A 44 -3.34 8.23 -8.08
N PHE A 45 -4.62 8.41 -7.72
CA PHE A 45 -5.67 8.98 -8.58
C PHE A 45 -6.19 10.27 -7.95
N ALA A 46 -6.16 11.38 -8.68
CA ALA A 46 -6.93 12.57 -8.34
C ALA A 46 -8.40 12.31 -8.75
N LEU A 47 -9.27 12.05 -7.78
CA LEU A 47 -10.70 11.81 -8.03
C LEU A 47 -11.49 13.14 -8.10
N ASP A 48 -11.24 14.01 -7.11
CA ASP A 48 -11.82 15.34 -7.01
C ASP A 48 -10.85 16.21 -6.23
N GLY A 49 -10.03 16.98 -6.95
CA GLY A 49 -8.95 17.75 -6.37
C GLY A 49 -7.62 17.57 -7.12
N TRP A 50 -6.54 17.64 -6.37
CA TRP A 50 -5.19 17.54 -6.93
C TRP A 50 -4.22 16.86 -5.95
N TYR A 51 -3.13 16.37 -6.49
CA TYR A 51 -1.96 15.97 -5.72
C TYR A 51 -0.66 16.34 -6.47
N ARG A 52 0.43 16.34 -5.72
CA ARG A 52 1.79 16.39 -6.22
C ARG A 52 2.62 15.31 -5.55
N LEU A 53 3.26 14.48 -6.35
CA LEU A 53 4.23 13.49 -5.92
C LEU A 53 5.63 13.98 -6.25
N GLU A 54 6.55 13.86 -5.30
CA GLU A 54 7.94 14.29 -5.42
C GLU A 54 8.86 13.11 -5.04
N SER A 55 9.86 12.80 -5.88
CA SER A 55 10.84 11.73 -5.64
C SER A 55 12.19 12.13 -6.20
N GLY A 56 13.13 12.50 -5.33
CA GLY A 56 14.41 13.10 -5.73
C GLY A 56 14.19 14.44 -6.44
N ASP A 57 14.68 14.53 -7.66
CA ASP A 57 14.53 15.68 -8.56
C ASP A 57 13.26 15.64 -9.43
N GLN A 58 12.51 14.54 -9.34
CA GLN A 58 11.28 14.37 -10.12
C GLN A 58 10.05 14.86 -9.34
N SER A 59 9.14 15.54 -10.05
CA SER A 59 7.84 15.94 -9.54
C SER A 59 6.76 15.64 -10.58
N VAL A 60 5.66 15.04 -10.14
CA VAL A 60 4.52 14.70 -10.99
C VAL A 60 3.24 15.15 -10.29
N GLY A 61 2.40 15.92 -11.03
CA GLY A 61 1.08 16.39 -10.61
C GLY A 61 0.05 16.16 -11.72
N THR A 62 -0.06 14.92 -12.19
CA THR A 62 -1.04 14.49 -13.21
C THR A 62 -2.27 13.88 -12.55
N ALA A 63 -3.30 13.55 -13.36
CA ALA A 63 -4.48 12.87 -12.83
C ALA A 63 -4.16 11.51 -12.22
N ILE A 64 -3.19 10.76 -12.80
CA ILE A 64 -2.76 9.45 -12.33
C ILE A 64 -1.24 9.32 -12.40
N ALA A 65 -0.63 8.90 -11.31
CA ALA A 65 0.81 8.60 -11.25
C ALA A 65 1.09 7.37 -10.40
N ALA A 66 2.20 6.70 -10.68
CA ALA A 66 2.64 5.53 -9.93
C ALA A 66 4.05 5.69 -9.38
N VAL A 67 4.27 5.19 -8.17
CA VAL A 67 5.54 5.14 -7.44
C VAL A 67 5.96 3.68 -7.30
N ALA A 68 7.22 3.40 -7.63
CA ALA A 68 7.80 2.06 -7.47
C ALA A 68 7.99 1.68 -5.99
N PRO A 69 7.99 0.39 -5.65
CA PRO A 69 8.31 -0.07 -4.30
C PRO A 69 9.62 0.51 -3.79
N ASP A 70 9.67 0.80 -2.51
CA ASP A 70 10.84 1.30 -1.78
C ASP A 70 11.43 2.62 -2.32
N ALA A 71 10.80 3.24 -3.32
CA ALA A 71 11.18 4.55 -3.79
C ALA A 71 10.81 5.63 -2.76
N ARG A 72 11.82 6.41 -2.32
CA ARG A 72 11.58 7.52 -1.39
C ARG A 72 10.82 8.63 -2.10
N HIS A 73 9.67 9.01 -1.56
CA HIS A 73 8.80 10.04 -2.13
C HIS A 73 8.05 10.82 -1.06
N ALA A 74 7.51 11.96 -1.44
CA ALA A 74 6.56 12.73 -0.65
C ALA A 74 5.33 13.03 -1.49
N ILE A 75 4.19 13.21 -0.84
CA ILE A 75 2.95 13.61 -1.48
C ILE A 75 2.36 14.83 -0.78
N THR A 76 1.86 15.76 -1.58
CA THR A 76 0.95 16.81 -1.12
C THR A 76 -0.35 16.64 -1.88
N ALA A 77 -1.48 16.62 -1.19
CA ALA A 77 -2.79 16.37 -1.81
C ALA A 77 -3.89 17.23 -1.20
N ASN A 78 -4.88 17.57 -2.00
CA ASN A 78 -6.11 18.26 -1.57
C ASN A 78 -7.32 17.72 -2.33
N GLY A 79 -8.51 17.80 -1.71
CA GLY A 79 -9.72 17.20 -2.24
C GLY A 79 -9.77 15.69 -1.96
N THR A 80 -10.29 14.93 -2.90
CA THR A 80 -10.43 13.46 -2.80
C THR A 80 -9.43 12.77 -3.69
N VAL A 81 -8.57 11.96 -3.09
CA VAL A 81 -7.56 11.15 -3.79
C VAL A 81 -7.72 9.67 -3.42
N ALA A 82 -7.44 8.80 -4.37
CA ALA A 82 -7.35 7.37 -4.10
C ALA A 82 -5.90 6.89 -4.28
N PHE A 83 -5.49 5.99 -3.39
CA PHE A 83 -4.23 5.27 -3.46
C PHE A 83 -4.55 3.79 -3.63
N VAL A 84 -4.05 3.18 -4.69
CA VAL A 84 -4.06 1.72 -4.85
C VAL A 84 -2.65 1.23 -4.55
N TYR A 85 -2.51 0.48 -3.46
CA TYR A 85 -1.27 -0.18 -3.08
C TYR A 85 -1.31 -1.62 -3.55
N ILE A 86 -0.31 -2.04 -4.33
CA ILE A 86 -0.22 -3.39 -4.89
C ILE A 86 1.08 -4.02 -4.39
N GLU A 87 0.98 -5.20 -3.78
CA GLU A 87 2.16 -5.93 -3.31
C GLU A 87 3.02 -6.39 -4.48
N PRO A 88 4.33 -6.10 -4.49
CA PRO A 88 5.23 -6.42 -5.59
C PRO A 88 5.29 -7.92 -5.92
N GLU A 89 5.13 -8.78 -4.91
CA GLU A 89 5.17 -10.24 -5.01
C GLU A 89 3.86 -10.83 -5.55
N SER A 90 2.77 -10.06 -5.55
CA SER A 90 1.50 -10.50 -6.13
C SER A 90 1.62 -10.64 -7.65
N VAL A 91 0.73 -11.44 -8.26
CA VAL A 91 0.66 -11.56 -9.73
C VAL A 91 0.49 -10.19 -10.39
N ALA A 92 -0.45 -9.39 -9.86
CA ALA A 92 -0.69 -8.04 -10.35
C ALA A 92 0.52 -7.12 -10.16
N GLY A 93 1.19 -7.19 -9.00
CA GLY A 93 2.35 -6.36 -8.69
C GLY A 93 3.52 -6.62 -9.64
N ARG A 94 3.86 -7.88 -9.89
CA ARG A 94 4.90 -8.25 -10.85
C ARG A 94 4.60 -7.74 -12.27
N ALA A 95 3.33 -7.84 -12.70
CA ALA A 95 2.89 -7.33 -13.99
C ALA A 95 3.04 -5.80 -14.09
N VAL A 96 2.56 -5.08 -13.07
CA VAL A 96 2.64 -3.63 -13.00
C VAL A 96 4.09 -3.15 -12.98
N LEU A 97 4.97 -3.81 -12.22
CA LEU A 97 6.40 -3.49 -12.18
C LEU A 97 7.05 -3.59 -13.56
N ARG A 98 6.79 -4.66 -14.29
CA ARG A 98 7.34 -4.85 -15.65
C ARG A 98 6.79 -3.83 -16.63
N ARG A 99 5.48 -3.55 -16.56
CA ARG A 99 4.80 -2.67 -17.52
C ARG A 99 5.14 -1.20 -17.33
N LEU A 100 5.20 -0.72 -16.09
CA LEU A 100 5.24 0.72 -15.82
C LEU A 100 6.63 1.26 -15.52
N PHE A 101 7.45 0.53 -14.77
CA PHE A 101 8.59 1.19 -14.14
C PHE A 101 9.89 1.03 -14.91
N ALA A 102 10.18 -0.14 -15.50
CA ALA A 102 11.51 -0.42 -16.07
C ALA A 102 12.63 0.02 -15.09
N LYS A 103 13.26 1.19 -15.34
CA LYS A 103 14.27 1.79 -14.45
C LYS A 103 13.79 3.06 -13.75
N ARG A 104 12.54 3.47 -13.97
CA ARG A 104 11.96 4.69 -13.37
C ARG A 104 11.35 4.40 -12.01
N ARG A 105 11.41 5.36 -11.10
CA ARG A 105 10.82 5.26 -9.75
C ARG A 105 9.48 5.96 -9.62
N LEU A 106 9.23 6.96 -10.47
CA LEU A 106 8.00 7.75 -10.52
C LEU A 106 7.59 7.88 -11.98
N VAL A 107 6.33 7.58 -12.29
CA VAL A 107 5.78 7.61 -13.66
C VAL A 107 4.38 8.19 -13.68
N SER A 108 4.06 8.97 -14.70
CA SER A 108 2.68 9.31 -15.05
C SER A 108 2.03 8.13 -15.76
N VAL A 109 0.75 7.89 -15.47
CA VAL A 109 -0.03 6.81 -16.09
C VAL A 109 -1.13 7.44 -16.95
N ASP A 110 -1.33 6.87 -18.14
CA ASP A 110 -2.37 7.36 -19.05
C ASP A 110 -3.76 7.11 -18.46
N THR A 111 -4.54 8.19 -18.35
CA THR A 111 -5.91 8.14 -17.83
C THR A 111 -6.86 7.32 -18.70
N ALA A 112 -6.63 7.27 -20.01
CA ALA A 112 -7.44 6.49 -20.94
C ALA A 112 -7.47 5.00 -20.62
N LEU A 113 -6.43 4.49 -19.93
CA LEU A 113 -6.36 3.10 -19.47
C LEU A 113 -7.54 2.69 -18.58
N PHE A 114 -8.11 3.64 -17.82
CA PHE A 114 -9.09 3.36 -16.79
C PHE A 114 -10.54 3.64 -17.18
N GLY A 115 -10.78 4.34 -18.30
CA GLY A 115 -12.12 4.71 -18.71
C GLY A 115 -12.88 5.47 -17.62
N SER A 116 -14.10 5.01 -17.28
CA SER A 116 -14.95 5.63 -16.24
C SER A 116 -14.58 5.24 -14.80
N LEU A 117 -13.70 4.26 -14.57
CA LEU A 117 -13.43 3.71 -13.23
C LEU A 117 -13.09 4.76 -12.16
N PRO A 118 -12.29 5.82 -12.42
CA PRO A 118 -12.05 6.85 -11.40
C PRO A 118 -13.31 7.63 -11.04
N ALA A 119 -14.19 7.93 -12.00
CA ALA A 119 -15.46 8.60 -11.75
C ALA A 119 -16.43 7.68 -11.01
N ASP A 120 -16.50 6.40 -11.37
CA ASP A 120 -17.30 5.39 -10.69
C ASP A 120 -16.86 5.20 -9.24
N LEU A 121 -15.53 5.23 -8.99
CA LEU A 121 -14.98 5.19 -7.63
C LEU A 121 -15.40 6.41 -6.80
N LEU A 122 -15.31 7.61 -7.38
CA LEU A 122 -15.73 8.84 -6.69
C LEU A 122 -17.21 8.81 -6.35
N ALA A 123 -18.05 8.38 -7.29
CA ALA A 123 -19.49 8.24 -7.08
C ALA A 123 -19.80 7.23 -5.98
N ALA A 124 -19.18 6.05 -6.03
CA ALA A 124 -19.32 5.02 -5.01
C ALA A 124 -18.84 5.49 -3.63
N TYR A 125 -17.70 6.16 -3.55
CA TYR A 125 -17.17 6.69 -2.29
C TYR A 125 -18.09 7.73 -1.65
N ARG A 126 -18.80 8.53 -2.45
CA ARG A 126 -19.75 9.56 -1.99
C ARG A 126 -21.11 9.00 -1.59
N ASP A 127 -21.44 7.78 -2.01
CA ASP A 127 -22.67 7.13 -1.63
C ASP A 127 -22.56 6.59 -0.17
N PRO A 128 -23.38 7.09 0.77
CA PRO A 128 -23.36 6.60 2.14
C PRO A 128 -23.79 5.14 2.27
N ALA A 129 -24.50 4.59 1.27
CA ALA A 129 -24.96 3.21 1.24
C ALA A 129 -23.93 2.26 0.56
N VAL A 130 -22.78 2.78 0.09
CA VAL A 130 -21.79 1.94 -0.60
C VAL A 130 -21.26 0.83 0.32
N THR A 131 -21.24 -0.38 -0.19
CA THR A 131 -20.68 -1.54 0.48
C THR A 131 -19.15 -1.62 0.28
N GLU A 132 -18.46 -2.25 1.23
CA GLU A 132 -17.03 -2.56 1.08
C GLU A 132 -16.78 -3.41 -0.19
N GLY A 133 -17.66 -4.39 -0.45
CA GLY A 133 -17.58 -5.24 -1.66
C GLY A 133 -17.56 -4.43 -2.95
N ARG A 134 -18.38 -3.37 -3.06
CA ARG A 134 -18.39 -2.51 -4.25
C ARG A 134 -17.09 -1.75 -4.43
N LEU A 135 -16.50 -1.24 -3.35
CA LEU A 135 -15.20 -0.57 -3.41
C LEU A 135 -14.08 -1.56 -3.79
N VAL A 136 -14.13 -2.78 -3.26
CA VAL A 136 -13.19 -3.86 -3.62
C VAL A 136 -13.29 -4.22 -5.11
N GLU A 137 -14.50 -4.34 -5.66
CA GLU A 137 -14.71 -4.60 -7.10
C GLU A 137 -14.04 -3.52 -7.96
N ILE A 138 -14.27 -2.24 -7.65
CA ILE A 138 -13.65 -1.13 -8.38
C ILE A 138 -12.14 -1.15 -8.21
N GLY A 139 -11.64 -1.37 -7.00
CA GLY A 139 -10.20 -1.47 -6.74
C GLY A 139 -9.53 -2.60 -7.53
N ARG A 140 -10.16 -3.77 -7.61
CA ARG A 140 -9.69 -4.89 -8.44
C ARG A 140 -9.71 -4.55 -9.92
N ALA A 141 -10.73 -3.86 -10.40
CA ALA A 141 -10.80 -3.40 -11.78
C ALA A 141 -9.67 -2.41 -12.11
N LEU A 142 -9.38 -1.44 -11.22
CA LEU A 142 -8.26 -0.52 -11.36
C LEU A 142 -6.91 -1.28 -11.40
N ALA A 143 -6.69 -2.22 -10.51
CA ALA A 143 -5.47 -3.04 -10.48
C ALA A 143 -5.33 -3.92 -11.73
N SER A 144 -6.42 -4.49 -12.23
CA SER A 144 -6.45 -5.27 -13.47
C SER A 144 -6.07 -4.43 -14.70
N ARG A 145 -6.57 -3.19 -14.80
CA ARG A 145 -6.18 -2.27 -15.87
C ARG A 145 -4.69 -1.93 -15.82
N LEU A 146 -4.13 -1.80 -14.63
CA LEU A 146 -2.69 -1.54 -14.44
C LEU A 146 -1.83 -2.73 -14.84
N SER A 147 -2.18 -3.94 -14.42
CA SER A 147 -1.41 -5.15 -14.71
C SER A 147 -1.49 -5.53 -16.20
N GLY A 148 -2.64 -5.36 -16.83
CA GLY A 148 -2.86 -5.78 -18.21
C GLY A 148 -2.67 -7.30 -18.38
N GLU A 149 -2.60 -7.75 -19.60
CA GLU A 149 -2.25 -9.13 -19.98
C GLU A 149 -0.73 -9.21 -20.18
N VAL A 150 0.00 -9.60 -19.16
CA VAL A 150 1.46 -9.76 -19.21
C VAL A 150 1.82 -11.15 -18.73
N GLU A 151 2.62 -11.86 -19.52
CA GLU A 151 3.21 -13.13 -19.10
C GLU A 151 4.18 -12.88 -17.92
N ILE A 152 3.91 -13.53 -16.79
CA ILE A 152 4.64 -13.31 -15.56
C ILE A 152 5.51 -14.55 -15.28
N PRO A 153 6.81 -14.38 -15.04
CA PRO A 153 7.66 -15.48 -14.62
C PRO A 153 7.15 -16.13 -13.36
N THR A 154 7.29 -17.44 -13.29
CA THR A 154 6.95 -18.24 -12.12
C THR A 154 7.67 -17.72 -10.88
N GLU A 155 6.96 -17.56 -9.81
CA GLU A 155 7.52 -17.20 -8.50
C GLU A 155 8.38 -18.36 -7.96
N ASP A 156 9.39 -18.04 -7.14
CA ASP A 156 10.08 -19.07 -6.37
C ASP A 156 9.13 -19.59 -5.28
N GLU A 157 8.59 -20.79 -5.47
CA GLU A 157 7.61 -21.40 -4.57
C GLU A 157 8.07 -21.43 -3.10
N ARG A 158 9.40 -21.48 -2.86
CA ARG A 158 9.96 -21.46 -1.51
C ARG A 158 9.76 -20.13 -0.86
N VAL A 159 9.93 -19.03 -1.62
CA VAL A 159 9.69 -17.67 -1.12
C VAL A 159 8.19 -17.46 -0.90
N ALA A 160 7.34 -17.90 -1.81
CA ALA A 160 5.89 -17.84 -1.65
C ALA A 160 5.42 -18.58 -0.38
N LYS A 161 5.93 -19.80 -0.13
CA LYS A 161 5.65 -20.58 1.10
C LYS A 161 6.07 -19.81 2.36
N VAL A 162 7.25 -19.18 2.34
CA VAL A 162 7.75 -18.37 3.47
C VAL A 162 6.88 -17.15 3.72
N ILE A 163 6.46 -16.45 2.66
CA ILE A 163 5.57 -15.28 2.78
C ILE A 163 4.21 -15.69 3.39
N ALA A 164 3.60 -16.74 2.86
CA ALA A 164 2.33 -17.26 3.37
C ALA A 164 2.44 -17.70 4.84
N TRP A 165 3.49 -18.44 5.18
CA TRP A 165 3.76 -18.84 6.55
C TRP A 165 3.97 -17.64 7.48
N ALA A 166 4.78 -16.66 7.09
CA ALA A 166 5.00 -15.47 7.89
C ALA A 166 3.70 -14.69 8.12
N GLY A 167 2.87 -14.54 7.09
CA GLY A 167 1.55 -13.90 7.19
C GLY A 167 0.62 -14.56 8.20
N ALA A 168 0.66 -15.90 8.29
CA ALA A 168 -0.14 -16.66 9.25
C ALA A 168 0.37 -16.55 10.70
N HIS A 169 1.64 -16.14 10.92
CA HIS A 169 2.28 -16.18 12.25
C HIS A 169 2.65 -14.79 12.80
N LEU A 170 2.12 -13.69 12.24
CA LEU A 170 2.52 -12.31 12.57
C LEU A 170 2.40 -11.96 14.06
N ALA A 171 1.45 -12.52 14.77
CA ALA A 171 1.24 -12.28 16.20
C ALA A 171 2.33 -12.90 17.11
N THR A 172 3.15 -13.80 16.56
CA THR A 172 4.19 -14.50 17.31
C THR A 172 5.60 -13.99 16.98
N SER A 173 6.60 -14.49 17.70
CA SER A 173 8.00 -14.22 17.35
C SER A 173 8.39 -15.03 16.10
N ILE A 174 8.66 -14.36 15.01
CA ILE A 174 9.10 -14.98 13.74
C ILE A 174 10.62 -14.87 13.63
N ARG A 175 11.30 -16.03 13.54
CA ARG A 175 12.76 -16.10 13.35
C ARG A 175 13.09 -16.52 11.91
N LEU A 176 14.21 -16.03 11.40
CA LEU A 176 14.71 -16.43 10.07
C LEU A 176 14.97 -17.94 9.97
N ALA A 177 15.40 -18.57 11.07
CA ALA A 177 15.65 -20.01 11.10
C ALA A 177 14.36 -20.82 10.88
N ASP A 178 13.25 -20.40 11.51
CA ASP A 178 11.94 -21.05 11.35
C ASP A 178 11.43 -20.90 9.92
N ALA A 179 11.55 -19.70 9.35
CA ALA A 179 11.22 -19.44 7.94
C ALA A 179 12.08 -20.26 6.96
N ALA A 180 13.37 -20.44 7.27
CA ALA A 180 14.26 -21.26 6.47
C ALA A 180 13.87 -22.75 6.48
N ALA A 181 13.44 -23.26 7.63
CA ALA A 181 12.92 -24.63 7.74
C ALA A 181 11.67 -24.83 6.86
N VAL A 182 10.74 -23.87 6.82
CA VAL A 182 9.55 -23.88 5.93
C VAL A 182 9.94 -23.98 4.45
N ALA A 183 11.03 -23.31 4.06
CA ALA A 183 11.53 -23.34 2.68
C ALA A 183 12.42 -24.53 2.37
N GLY A 184 12.80 -25.37 3.35
CA GLY A 184 13.81 -26.42 3.19
C GLY A 184 15.19 -25.84 2.86
N LEU A 185 15.55 -24.67 3.41
CA LEU A 185 16.81 -23.97 3.16
C LEU A 185 17.58 -23.73 4.47
N SER A 186 18.89 -23.49 4.36
CA SER A 186 19.62 -22.89 5.47
C SER A 186 19.24 -21.41 5.64
N PRO A 187 19.39 -20.83 6.87
CA PRO A 187 19.08 -19.42 7.09
C PRO A 187 19.84 -18.47 6.17
N ASP A 188 21.11 -18.75 5.87
CA ASP A 188 21.91 -17.93 4.96
C ASP A 188 21.40 -18.03 3.52
N ARG A 189 21.05 -19.22 3.08
CA ARG A 189 20.48 -19.42 1.74
C ARG A 189 19.14 -18.71 1.61
N LEU A 190 18.26 -18.83 2.60
CA LEU A 190 17.00 -18.11 2.61
C LEU A 190 17.23 -16.61 2.55
N ARG A 191 18.15 -16.04 3.35
CA ARG A 191 18.44 -14.59 3.35
C ARG A 191 18.73 -14.09 1.93
N HIS A 192 19.59 -14.76 1.19
CA HIS A 192 19.95 -14.36 -0.17
C HIS A 192 18.82 -14.52 -1.18
N VAL A 193 18.12 -15.66 -1.14
CA VAL A 193 16.98 -15.92 -2.05
C VAL A 193 15.85 -14.95 -1.78
N PHE A 194 15.52 -14.73 -0.51
CA PHE A 194 14.42 -13.85 -0.09
C PHE A 194 14.64 -12.41 -0.54
N VAL A 195 15.83 -11.82 -0.26
CA VAL A 195 16.15 -10.45 -0.71
C VAL A 195 16.16 -10.35 -2.23
N ARG A 196 16.63 -11.37 -2.94
CA ARG A 196 16.61 -11.38 -4.42
C ARG A 196 15.20 -11.29 -4.97
N HIS A 197 14.23 -11.95 -4.34
CA HIS A 197 12.85 -12.02 -4.82
C HIS A 197 11.99 -10.85 -4.34
N THR A 198 12.16 -10.41 -3.08
CA THR A 198 11.33 -9.37 -2.48
C THR A 198 11.99 -7.99 -2.45
N GLY A 199 13.30 -7.90 -2.67
CA GLY A 199 14.04 -6.65 -2.48
C GLY A 199 14.31 -6.29 -1.01
N LEU A 200 13.66 -6.96 -0.04
CA LEU A 200 13.76 -6.64 1.38
C LEU A 200 14.40 -7.77 2.21
N PRO A 201 15.17 -7.40 3.28
CA PRO A 201 15.52 -8.36 4.31
C PRO A 201 14.26 -8.93 4.98
N PHE A 202 14.28 -10.24 5.29
CA PHE A 202 13.12 -10.96 5.85
C PHE A 202 12.47 -10.25 7.05
N ARG A 203 13.28 -9.73 7.99
CA ARG A 203 12.77 -8.99 9.16
C ARG A 203 12.02 -7.72 8.77
N THR A 204 12.50 -6.99 7.77
CA THR A 204 11.86 -5.78 7.25
C THR A 204 10.54 -6.13 6.56
N TYR A 205 10.51 -7.22 5.80
CA TYR A 205 9.31 -7.72 5.16
C TYR A 205 8.25 -8.17 6.17
N VAL A 206 8.63 -8.88 7.24
CA VAL A 206 7.70 -9.22 8.34
C VAL A 206 7.12 -7.96 8.99
N LEU A 207 7.93 -6.92 9.18
CA LEU A 207 7.43 -5.64 9.70
C LEU A 207 6.42 -4.98 8.75
N TRP A 208 6.65 -5.09 7.44
CA TRP A 208 5.69 -4.65 6.41
C TRP A 208 4.37 -5.41 6.51
N LEU A 209 4.40 -6.75 6.57
CA LEU A 209 3.19 -7.56 6.73
C LEU A 209 2.42 -7.23 8.02
N ARG A 210 3.13 -7.03 9.14
CA ARG A 210 2.53 -6.57 10.40
C ARG A 210 1.83 -5.22 10.24
N LEU A 211 2.47 -4.29 9.53
CA LEU A 211 1.89 -2.98 9.30
C LEU A 211 0.60 -3.07 8.48
N LEU A 212 0.58 -3.87 7.41
CA LEU A 212 -0.64 -4.09 6.61
C LEU A 212 -1.76 -4.68 7.46
N LYS A 213 -1.47 -5.71 8.27
CA LYS A 213 -2.45 -6.31 9.20
C LYS A 213 -2.99 -5.31 10.22
N ALA A 214 -2.12 -4.44 10.77
CA ALA A 214 -2.55 -3.38 11.68
C ALA A 214 -3.43 -2.34 10.99
N VAL A 215 -3.11 -1.94 9.76
CA VAL A 215 -3.93 -1.00 8.97
C VAL A 215 -5.29 -1.62 8.64
N GLU A 216 -5.33 -2.91 8.30
CA GLU A 216 -6.57 -3.63 8.05
C GLU A 216 -7.46 -3.69 9.31
N ALA A 217 -6.90 -3.99 10.48
CA ALA A 217 -7.64 -3.96 11.74
C ALA A 217 -8.15 -2.54 12.06
N PHE A 218 -7.30 -1.53 11.89
CA PHE A 218 -7.67 -0.12 12.07
C PHE A 218 -8.78 0.33 11.11
N SER A 219 -8.76 -0.13 9.85
CA SER A 219 -9.81 0.20 8.87
C SER A 219 -11.18 -0.39 9.21
N ARG A 220 -11.22 -1.45 10.01
CA ARG A 220 -12.44 -2.08 10.55
C ARG A 220 -12.93 -1.44 11.85
N GLY A 221 -12.32 -0.31 12.27
CA GLY A 221 -12.70 0.44 13.47
C GLY A 221 -12.01 0.01 14.76
N GLU A 222 -11.04 -0.91 14.69
CA GLU A 222 -10.26 -1.28 15.86
C GLU A 222 -9.40 -0.11 16.35
N SER A 223 -9.18 -0.05 17.68
CA SER A 223 -8.26 0.93 18.25
C SER A 223 -6.82 0.66 17.79
N LEU A 224 -5.99 1.71 17.73
CA LEU A 224 -4.54 1.54 17.41
C LEU A 224 -3.85 0.58 18.37
N THR A 225 -4.30 0.50 19.63
CA THR A 225 -3.75 -0.46 20.62
C THR A 225 -4.12 -1.88 20.26
N THR A 226 -5.39 -2.14 19.96
CA THR A 226 -5.87 -3.46 19.53
C THR A 226 -5.20 -3.89 18.23
N ALA A 227 -5.16 -3.01 17.23
CA ALA A 227 -4.52 -3.26 15.94
C ALA A 227 -3.03 -3.59 16.09
N ALA A 228 -2.31 -2.88 16.97
CA ALA A 228 -0.92 -3.15 17.27
C ALA A 228 -0.69 -4.56 17.82
N HIS A 229 -1.48 -4.95 18.83
CA HIS A 229 -1.38 -6.29 19.44
C HIS A 229 -1.71 -7.40 18.47
N GLN A 230 -2.81 -7.29 17.73
CA GLN A 230 -3.23 -8.29 16.73
C GLN A 230 -2.20 -8.47 15.61
N ALA A 231 -1.47 -7.41 15.26
CA ALA A 231 -0.45 -7.44 14.23
C ALA A 231 0.96 -7.80 14.74
N GLY A 232 1.13 -8.03 16.05
CA GLY A 232 2.41 -8.42 16.64
C GLY A 232 3.41 -7.26 16.83
N PHE A 233 2.91 -6.00 16.95
CA PHE A 233 3.72 -4.88 17.43
C PHE A 233 3.86 -4.92 18.95
N ALA A 234 4.96 -4.40 19.47
CA ALA A 234 5.18 -4.32 20.91
C ALA A 234 4.14 -3.42 21.62
N ASP A 235 3.78 -2.31 20.98
CA ASP A 235 2.82 -1.33 21.49
C ASP A 235 2.28 -0.43 20.37
N SER A 236 1.26 0.38 20.66
CA SER A 236 0.65 1.33 19.73
C SER A 236 1.61 2.48 19.34
N ALA A 237 2.58 2.82 20.17
CA ALA A 237 3.57 3.84 19.85
C ALA A 237 4.57 3.34 18.79
N HIS A 238 4.97 2.06 18.87
CA HIS A 238 5.76 1.41 17.82
C HIS A 238 5.01 1.36 16.49
N LEU A 239 3.73 0.95 16.51
CA LEU A 239 2.87 0.98 15.32
C LEU A 239 2.78 2.39 14.74
N SER A 240 2.47 3.41 15.56
CA SER A 240 2.30 4.80 15.11
C SER A 240 3.57 5.36 14.46
N ARG A 241 4.75 5.10 15.05
CA ARG A 241 6.04 5.49 14.46
C ARG A 241 6.30 4.79 13.13
N THR A 242 6.00 3.49 13.06
CA THR A 242 6.18 2.69 11.85
C THR A 242 5.23 3.17 10.76
N PHE A 243 3.95 3.39 11.08
CA PHE A 243 2.94 3.91 10.15
C PHE A 243 3.38 5.26 9.55
N ARG A 244 3.76 6.23 10.41
CA ARG A 244 4.20 7.55 9.94
C ARG A 244 5.46 7.47 9.07
N ARG A 245 6.43 6.63 9.41
CA ARG A 245 7.64 6.43 8.61
C ARG A 245 7.33 5.83 7.25
N THR A 246 6.29 4.98 7.16
CA THR A 246 5.94 4.21 5.96
C THR A 246 4.97 4.96 5.04
N PHE A 247 4.03 5.75 5.59
CA PHE A 247 3.00 6.45 4.80
C PHE A 247 3.11 7.97 4.83
N GLY A 248 4.08 8.52 5.56
CA GLY A 248 4.36 9.95 5.60
C GLY A 248 3.37 10.79 6.40
N VAL A 249 2.31 10.20 6.94
CA VAL A 249 1.27 10.85 7.76
C VAL A 249 1.07 10.04 9.04
N ALA A 250 0.54 10.66 10.10
CA ALA A 250 0.24 9.92 11.31
C ALA A 250 -1.13 9.22 11.20
N ALA A 251 -1.25 7.99 11.72
CA ALA A 251 -2.54 7.27 11.73
C ALA A 251 -3.63 8.07 12.46
N ALA A 252 -3.27 8.82 13.51
CA ALA A 252 -4.21 9.68 14.25
C ALA A 252 -4.75 10.88 13.45
N GLU A 253 -4.15 11.21 12.30
CA GLU A 253 -4.61 12.25 11.38
C GLU A 253 -5.68 11.72 10.40
N LEU A 254 -5.91 10.42 10.40
CA LEU A 254 -6.88 9.75 9.52
C LEU A 254 -8.12 9.37 10.31
N ARG A 255 -9.31 9.66 9.77
CA ARG A 255 -10.59 9.07 10.18
C ARG A 255 -11.02 8.07 9.11
N ILE A 256 -11.03 6.80 9.47
CA ILE A 256 -11.46 5.72 8.60
C ILE A 256 -12.84 5.24 9.08
N SER A 257 -13.76 5.07 8.14
CA SER A 257 -15.14 4.67 8.38
C SER A 257 -15.58 3.58 7.42
#